data_c3d076f7dae1cd6767caa2d71b9f8d34
#
_entry.id   c3d076f7dae1cd6767caa2d71b9f8d34
#
_cell.length_a   1.000
_cell.length_b   1.000
_cell.length_c   1.000
_cell.angle_alpha   90.00
_cell.angle_beta   90.00
_cell.angle_gamma   90.00
#
_symmetry.space_group_name_H-M   'P 1'
#
loop_
_entity.id
_entity.type
_entity.pdbx_description
1 polymer ?
#
loop_
_entity_poly.entity_id
_entity_poly.type
_entity_poly.pdbx_seq_one_letter_code
_entity_poly.pdbx_strand_id
1 'polypeptide(L)'
;MKSKKTMEVTKSMPPEEPGKYRQFLVAIIVNISSLVYGIMIGWASPTIPLLKSAETPVGQTPLNDDQVSWLISIMCLGGVIVLPLCGWISEKFGRKITGYTMGIPYVTCWLLTLFATNYWYLLIARVFAGFGGAICFFLVPMYVAETAGDSIRGQLGSLMVFSVNIGILMGYVLGAVMSYQLFAISSLILPMVFLGSFAFLPETPSYLVRKDRMNDAAKSLMWLKNGDKSAADRELLRLQSLVKESSDVNEAVGLRDLFRDKATIKGLVIGIMLLCGQQTCGISAMLSYTAMIFQIAGSSLSPNSATIIVGAIQIFGSWLSTVLMERAGRRPLILISCMGMLVCHFILGLFLYLQYKSYDVTSFGWIPLLALSVYAVVYCVGMGPAPFIVAAEVFSPDVASLANTVNMICLFISAFLVMKLFPLLIVILGIYGCFFFLGACCGCTFLFTLFFVPETKGRSIESILDELNGLSGQFKENGYVKAAVDVNEKNLQSSNV
;
A
#
# COMPACT_ATOMS: atom_id res chain seq x y z
N MET A 1 58.02 -14.59 24.13
CA MET A 1 56.60 -14.75 24.49
C MET A 1 55.93 -13.37 24.50
N LYS A 2 55.29 -12.98 23.40
CA LYS A 2 54.51 -11.73 23.33
C LYS A 2 53.05 -12.15 23.29
N SER A 3 52.34 -11.83 24.39
CA SER A 3 50.90 -12.06 24.53
C SER A 3 50.12 -11.19 23.55
N LYS A 4 49.42 -11.81 22.61
CA LYS A 4 48.39 -11.16 21.77
C LYS A 4 47.13 -11.01 22.63
N LYS A 5 46.86 -9.82 23.14
CA LYS A 5 45.55 -9.45 23.65
C LYS A 5 44.59 -9.34 22.46
N THR A 6 43.74 -10.33 22.30
CA THR A 6 42.58 -10.28 21.40
C THR A 6 41.61 -9.27 22.00
N MET A 7 41.44 -8.13 21.33
CA MET A 7 40.39 -7.18 21.63
C MET A 7 39.06 -7.81 21.16
N GLU A 8 38.30 -8.37 22.09
CA GLU A 8 36.90 -8.69 21.84
C GLU A 8 36.14 -7.36 21.63
N VAL A 9 35.77 -7.11 20.38
CA VAL A 9 34.81 -6.07 20.05
C VAL A 9 33.45 -6.56 20.56
N THR A 10 33.12 -6.19 21.80
CA THR A 10 31.79 -6.30 22.34
C THR A 10 30.87 -5.50 21.38
N LYS A 11 30.09 -6.19 20.58
CA LYS A 11 28.96 -5.63 19.82
C LYS A 11 28.04 -5.02 20.88
N SER A 12 28.19 -3.74 21.17
CA SER A 12 27.22 -2.99 21.95
C SER A 12 25.89 -3.09 21.24
N MET A 13 24.87 -3.64 21.89
CA MET A 13 23.50 -3.56 21.38
C MET A 13 23.22 -2.08 21.07
N PRO A 14 22.58 -1.79 19.93
CA PRO A 14 22.22 -0.42 19.61
C PRO A 14 21.40 0.13 20.79
N PRO A 15 21.64 1.37 21.22
CA PRO A 15 20.92 1.95 22.34
C PRO A 15 19.43 1.88 22.07
N GLU A 16 18.65 1.43 23.08
CA GLU A 16 17.19 1.37 22.94
C GLU A 16 16.65 2.74 22.57
N GLU A 17 15.79 2.76 21.56
CA GLU A 17 15.17 3.99 21.08
C GLU A 17 14.33 4.65 22.18
N PRO A 18 14.63 5.89 22.60
CA PRO A 18 13.87 6.56 23.66
C PRO A 18 12.41 6.75 23.22
N GLY A 19 11.46 6.38 24.09
CA GLY A 19 10.02 6.51 23.80
C GLY A 19 9.45 5.49 22.83
N LYS A 20 10.12 4.36 22.58
CA LYS A 20 9.69 3.29 21.68
C LYS A 20 8.20 2.92 21.85
N TYR A 21 7.74 2.73 23.09
CA TYR A 21 6.34 2.36 23.36
C TYR A 21 5.34 3.42 22.91
N ARG A 22 5.64 4.72 23.05
CA ARG A 22 4.76 5.81 22.60
C ARG A 22 4.71 5.88 21.09
N GLN A 23 5.82 5.64 20.40
CA GLN A 23 5.87 5.58 18.94
C GLN A 23 5.07 4.39 18.40
N PHE A 24 5.14 3.21 19.06
CA PHE A 24 4.28 2.07 18.74
C PHE A 24 2.80 2.39 18.97
N LEU A 25 2.47 3.04 20.10
CA LEU A 25 1.08 3.45 20.39
C LEU A 25 0.54 4.39 19.30
N VAL A 26 1.34 5.37 18.88
CA VAL A 26 0.99 6.27 17.77
C VAL A 26 0.72 5.48 16.50
N ALA A 27 1.64 4.60 16.13
CA ALA A 27 1.49 3.79 14.93
C ALA A 27 0.24 2.88 14.98
N ILE A 28 -0.07 2.28 16.12
CA ILE A 28 -1.27 1.46 16.31
C ILE A 28 -2.54 2.33 16.15
N ILE A 29 -2.61 3.48 16.82
CA ILE A 29 -3.78 4.36 16.75
C ILE A 29 -4.03 4.83 15.31
N VAL A 30 -2.97 5.28 14.62
CA VAL A 30 -3.10 5.76 13.24
C VAL A 30 -3.51 4.60 12.31
N ASN A 31 -3.01 3.39 12.54
CA ASN A 31 -3.35 2.21 11.75
C ASN A 31 -4.75 1.63 12.04
N ILE A 32 -5.48 2.09 13.06
CA ILE A 32 -6.92 1.79 13.17
C ILE A 32 -7.66 2.28 11.92
N SER A 33 -7.27 3.43 11.33
CA SER A 33 -7.85 3.91 10.09
C SER A 33 -7.58 2.98 8.90
N SER A 34 -6.40 2.36 8.83
CA SER A 34 -6.04 1.35 7.82
C SER A 34 -6.90 0.08 7.97
N LEU A 35 -7.16 -0.33 9.21
CA LEU A 35 -8.05 -1.45 9.52
C LEU A 35 -9.49 -1.15 9.10
N VAL A 36 -10.01 0.05 9.38
CA VAL A 36 -11.33 0.50 8.91
C VAL A 36 -11.44 0.45 7.39
N TYR A 37 -10.43 0.95 6.69
CA TYR A 37 -10.39 0.89 5.23
C TYR A 37 -10.41 -0.57 4.72
N GLY A 38 -9.66 -1.45 5.37
CA GLY A 38 -9.69 -2.89 5.07
C GLY A 38 -11.08 -3.50 5.21
N ILE A 39 -11.83 -3.17 6.28
CA ILE A 39 -13.22 -3.64 6.47
C ILE A 39 -14.11 -3.13 5.32
N MET A 40 -13.94 -1.89 4.87
CA MET A 40 -14.71 -1.31 3.76
C MET A 40 -14.43 -2.02 2.42
N ILE A 41 -13.22 -2.49 2.20
CA ILE A 41 -12.88 -3.35 1.05
C ILE A 41 -13.54 -4.72 1.22
N GLY A 42 -13.35 -5.36 2.38
CA GLY A 42 -13.88 -6.69 2.68
C GLY A 42 -15.40 -6.77 2.72
N TRP A 43 -16.09 -5.65 2.97
CA TRP A 43 -17.55 -5.56 2.98
C TRP A 43 -18.18 -6.03 1.64
N ALA A 44 -17.53 -5.76 0.52
CA ALA A 44 -18.09 -6.01 -0.80
C ALA A 44 -18.38 -7.50 -1.05
N SER A 45 -17.42 -8.37 -0.77
CA SER A 45 -17.51 -9.80 -1.12
C SER A 45 -18.72 -10.54 -0.50
N PRO A 46 -18.96 -10.48 0.82
CA PRO A 46 -20.13 -11.14 1.42
C PRO A 46 -21.45 -10.38 1.15
N THR A 47 -21.40 -9.06 0.93
CA THR A 47 -22.61 -8.25 0.80
C THR A 47 -23.20 -8.26 -0.60
N ILE A 48 -22.38 -8.41 -1.65
CA ILE A 48 -22.85 -8.44 -3.05
C ILE A 48 -23.90 -9.54 -3.28
N PRO A 49 -23.66 -10.81 -2.91
CA PRO A 49 -24.68 -11.86 -3.06
C PRO A 49 -26.00 -11.53 -2.35
N LEU A 50 -25.92 -10.90 -1.17
CA LEU A 50 -27.08 -10.49 -0.39
C LEU A 50 -27.87 -9.36 -1.09
N LEU A 51 -27.19 -8.36 -1.66
CA LEU A 51 -27.83 -7.26 -2.40
C LEU A 51 -28.45 -7.70 -3.75
N LYS A 52 -27.98 -8.83 -4.29
CA LYS A 52 -28.53 -9.45 -5.51
C LYS A 52 -29.62 -10.48 -5.22
N SER A 53 -29.85 -10.82 -3.96
CA SER A 53 -30.90 -11.78 -3.57
C SER A 53 -32.31 -11.15 -3.60
N ALA A 54 -33.33 -11.99 -3.67
CA ALA A 54 -34.72 -11.54 -3.58
C ALA A 54 -35.05 -10.86 -2.23
N GLU A 55 -34.31 -11.24 -1.17
CA GLU A 55 -34.44 -10.66 0.19
C GLU A 55 -33.38 -9.57 0.42
N THR A 56 -33.22 -8.66 -0.52
CA THR A 56 -32.24 -7.58 -0.38
C THR A 56 -32.52 -6.71 0.85
N PRO A 57 -31.52 -6.39 1.68
CA PRO A 57 -31.71 -5.52 2.84
C PRO A 57 -31.90 -4.04 2.49
N VAL A 58 -31.65 -3.66 1.24
CA VAL A 58 -31.69 -2.26 0.79
C VAL A 58 -32.51 -2.15 -0.49
N GLY A 59 -33.57 -1.35 -0.42
CA GLY A 59 -34.51 -1.17 -1.54
C GLY A 59 -35.54 -2.28 -1.65
N GLN A 60 -36.34 -2.26 -2.71
CA GLN A 60 -37.41 -3.22 -2.97
C GLN A 60 -37.06 -4.25 -4.05
N THR A 61 -36.01 -3.98 -4.82
CA THR A 61 -35.59 -4.82 -5.94
C THR A 61 -34.11 -5.20 -5.81
N PRO A 62 -33.74 -6.45 -6.16
CA PRO A 62 -32.34 -6.85 -6.22
C PRO A 62 -31.52 -5.94 -7.13
N LEU A 63 -30.27 -5.69 -6.76
CA LEU A 63 -29.36 -4.90 -7.60
C LEU A 63 -28.94 -5.68 -8.85
N ASN A 64 -28.92 -5.01 -9.99
CA ASN A 64 -28.39 -5.57 -11.22
C ASN A 64 -26.85 -5.49 -11.27
N ASP A 65 -26.23 -6.18 -12.23
CA ASP A 65 -24.77 -6.27 -12.34
C ASP A 65 -24.10 -4.90 -12.59
N ASP A 66 -24.76 -4.00 -13.33
CA ASP A 66 -24.22 -2.65 -13.55
C ASP A 66 -24.25 -1.81 -12.27
N GLN A 67 -25.32 -1.86 -11.48
CA GLN A 67 -25.42 -1.21 -10.17
C GLN A 67 -24.35 -1.73 -9.20
N VAL A 68 -24.14 -3.05 -9.17
CA VAL A 68 -23.09 -3.67 -8.33
C VAL A 68 -21.71 -3.20 -8.78
N SER A 69 -21.42 -3.17 -10.08
CA SER A 69 -20.14 -2.72 -10.59
C SER A 69 -19.85 -1.25 -10.25
N TRP A 70 -20.85 -0.37 -10.31
CA TRP A 70 -20.74 1.01 -9.86
C TRP A 70 -20.50 1.08 -8.34
N LEU A 71 -21.27 0.34 -7.56
CA LEU A 71 -21.17 0.32 -6.10
C LEU A 71 -19.77 -0.02 -5.61
N ILE A 72 -19.10 -0.95 -6.29
CA ILE A 72 -17.75 -1.37 -5.90
C ILE A 72 -16.71 -0.39 -6.41
N SER A 73 -16.80 0.04 -7.66
CA SER A 73 -15.76 0.84 -8.31
C SER A 73 -15.78 2.32 -7.92
N ILE A 74 -16.94 2.91 -7.57
CA ILE A 74 -17.09 4.35 -7.26
C ILE A 74 -16.20 4.80 -6.10
N MET A 75 -15.86 3.89 -5.18
CA MET A 75 -14.93 4.15 -4.08
C MET A 75 -13.58 4.66 -4.60
N CYS A 76 -13.09 4.12 -5.71
CA CYS A 76 -11.83 4.57 -6.30
C CYS A 76 -11.94 5.99 -6.89
N LEU A 77 -13.07 6.34 -7.50
CA LEU A 77 -13.29 7.72 -7.98
C LEU A 77 -13.33 8.71 -6.81
N GLY A 78 -13.94 8.33 -5.68
CA GLY A 78 -13.82 9.11 -4.44
C GLY A 78 -12.37 9.39 -4.08
N GLY A 79 -11.52 8.36 -4.14
CA GLY A 79 -10.08 8.51 -3.91
C GLY A 79 -9.41 9.50 -4.85
N VAL A 80 -9.69 9.41 -6.15
CA VAL A 80 -9.13 10.33 -7.16
C VAL A 80 -9.48 11.79 -6.86
N ILE A 81 -10.73 12.05 -6.45
CA ILE A 81 -11.20 13.42 -6.16
C ILE A 81 -10.46 14.04 -4.98
N VAL A 82 -10.20 13.28 -3.93
CA VAL A 82 -9.65 13.83 -2.68
C VAL A 82 -8.12 13.88 -2.66
N LEU A 83 -7.43 13.04 -3.42
CA LEU A 83 -5.96 12.95 -3.41
C LEU A 83 -5.24 14.28 -3.65
N PRO A 84 -5.60 15.11 -4.65
CA PRO A 84 -4.95 16.40 -4.85
C PRO A 84 -5.13 17.35 -3.65
N LEU A 85 -6.23 17.20 -2.91
CA LEU A 85 -6.53 18.03 -1.74
C LEU A 85 -5.76 17.59 -0.50
N CYS A 86 -5.37 16.31 -0.40
CA CYS A 86 -4.68 15.77 0.78
C CYS A 86 -3.38 16.51 1.09
N GLY A 87 -2.54 16.73 0.08
CA GLY A 87 -1.28 17.46 0.23
C GLY A 87 -1.52 18.90 0.73
N TRP A 88 -2.44 19.61 0.09
CA TRP A 88 -2.78 20.98 0.45
C TRP A 88 -3.34 21.09 1.88
N ILE A 89 -4.28 20.23 2.26
CA ILE A 89 -4.86 20.20 3.62
C ILE A 89 -3.75 19.91 4.64
N SER A 90 -2.92 18.90 4.37
CA SER A 90 -1.85 18.47 5.26
C SER A 90 -0.79 19.56 5.47
N GLU A 91 -0.40 20.29 4.42
CA GLU A 91 0.58 21.38 4.53
C GLU A 91 -0.01 22.65 5.13
N LYS A 92 -1.29 22.95 4.90
CA LYS A 92 -1.94 24.16 5.43
C LYS A 92 -2.36 23.99 6.87
N PHE A 93 -3.03 22.91 7.21
CA PHE A 93 -3.71 22.72 8.50
C PHE A 93 -3.02 21.73 9.43
N GLY A 94 -2.05 20.97 8.94
CA GLY A 94 -1.32 19.95 9.70
C GLY A 94 -1.87 18.54 9.57
N ARG A 95 -1.10 17.61 10.11
CA ARG A 95 -1.40 16.18 10.00
C ARG A 95 -2.57 15.80 10.89
N LYS A 96 -2.72 16.46 12.03
CA LYS A 96 -3.82 16.21 12.96
C LYS A 96 -5.17 16.53 12.36
N ILE A 97 -5.32 17.69 11.70
CA ILE A 97 -6.56 18.05 11.00
C ILE A 97 -6.81 17.10 9.83
N THR A 98 -5.77 16.77 9.06
CA THR A 98 -5.89 15.78 7.98
C THR A 98 -6.38 14.43 8.49
N GLY A 99 -5.98 14.00 9.70
CA GLY A 99 -6.50 12.77 10.31
C GLY A 99 -8.01 12.83 10.62
N TYR A 100 -8.52 13.97 11.06
CA TYR A 100 -9.98 14.13 11.21
C TYR A 100 -10.71 14.14 9.88
N THR A 101 -10.15 14.75 8.82
CA THR A 101 -10.73 14.69 7.47
C THR A 101 -10.73 13.28 6.88
N MET A 102 -9.92 12.35 7.42
CA MET A 102 -9.96 10.92 7.11
C MET A 102 -11.04 10.18 7.90
N GLY A 103 -11.15 10.44 9.20
CA GLY A 103 -12.06 9.72 10.09
C GLY A 103 -13.53 10.06 9.86
N ILE A 104 -13.87 11.33 9.59
CA ILE A 104 -15.24 11.78 9.34
C ILE A 104 -15.88 11.06 8.13
N PRO A 105 -15.26 10.96 6.95
CA PRO A 105 -15.80 10.19 5.84
C PRO A 105 -16.08 8.72 6.19
N TYR A 106 -15.24 8.08 7.00
CA TYR A 106 -15.48 6.71 7.43
C TYR A 106 -16.75 6.55 8.28
N VAL A 107 -16.95 7.46 9.23
CA VAL A 107 -18.19 7.51 10.03
C VAL A 107 -19.39 7.75 9.12
N THR A 108 -19.30 8.73 8.22
CA THR A 108 -20.37 9.05 7.25
C THR A 108 -20.72 7.85 6.36
N CYS A 109 -19.70 7.11 5.88
CA CYS A 109 -19.91 5.91 5.09
C CYS A 109 -20.75 4.86 5.85
N TRP A 110 -20.36 4.53 7.07
CA TRP A 110 -21.10 3.52 7.86
C TRP A 110 -22.49 3.97 8.29
N LEU A 111 -22.68 5.25 8.61
CA LEU A 111 -24.01 5.79 8.89
C LEU A 111 -24.92 5.71 7.66
N LEU A 112 -24.44 6.11 6.48
CA LEU A 112 -25.18 6.00 5.24
C LEU A 112 -25.49 4.53 4.89
N THR A 113 -24.56 3.62 5.16
CA THR A 113 -24.76 2.18 4.96
C THR A 113 -25.81 1.62 5.91
N LEU A 114 -25.79 2.05 7.18
CA LEU A 114 -26.75 1.62 8.22
C LEU A 114 -28.19 2.07 7.92
N PHE A 115 -28.34 3.32 7.50
CA PHE A 115 -29.65 3.94 7.19
C PHE A 115 -30.03 3.84 5.71
N ALA A 116 -29.33 3.01 4.92
CA ALA A 116 -29.60 2.86 3.51
C ALA A 116 -31.01 2.29 3.24
N THR A 117 -31.87 3.08 2.61
CA THR A 117 -33.21 2.67 2.17
C THR A 117 -33.26 2.37 0.69
N ASN A 118 -32.27 2.86 -0.08
CA ASN A 118 -32.17 2.64 -1.52
C ASN A 118 -30.71 2.62 -1.99
N TYR A 119 -30.50 2.27 -3.25
CA TYR A 119 -29.18 2.17 -3.88
C TYR A 119 -28.31 3.43 -3.75
N TRP A 120 -28.90 4.63 -3.84
CA TRP A 120 -28.14 5.88 -3.84
C TRP A 120 -27.43 6.15 -2.51
N TYR A 121 -28.03 5.73 -1.38
CA TYR A 121 -27.34 5.81 -0.07
C TYR A 121 -26.06 5.00 -0.07
N LEU A 122 -26.10 3.79 -0.62
CA LEU A 122 -24.92 2.93 -0.71
C LEU A 122 -23.87 3.52 -1.64
N LEU A 123 -24.30 4.07 -2.78
CA LEU A 123 -23.38 4.67 -3.74
C LEU A 123 -22.62 5.86 -3.12
N ILE A 124 -23.33 6.77 -2.44
CA ILE A 124 -22.73 7.91 -1.75
C ILE A 124 -21.83 7.43 -0.60
N ALA A 125 -22.26 6.44 0.17
CA ALA A 125 -21.44 5.83 1.22
C ALA A 125 -20.08 5.35 0.68
N ARG A 126 -20.07 4.71 -0.49
CA ARG A 126 -18.84 4.22 -1.12
C ARG A 126 -17.92 5.34 -1.61
N VAL A 127 -18.47 6.49 -2.04
CA VAL A 127 -17.65 7.68 -2.34
C VAL A 127 -16.93 8.16 -1.08
N PHE A 128 -17.63 8.24 0.05
CA PHE A 128 -17.01 8.61 1.34
C PHE A 128 -15.97 7.57 1.82
N ALA A 129 -16.22 6.28 1.58
CA ALA A 129 -15.20 5.24 1.83
C ALA A 129 -13.92 5.51 1.02
N GLY A 130 -14.08 5.94 -0.23
CA GLY A 130 -12.97 6.33 -1.10
C GLY A 130 -12.20 7.54 -0.60
N PHE A 131 -12.91 8.57 -0.10
CA PHE A 131 -12.27 9.74 0.52
C PHE A 131 -11.39 9.32 1.70
N GLY A 132 -11.95 8.58 2.65
CA GLY A 132 -11.20 8.11 3.81
C GLY A 132 -10.02 7.23 3.43
N GLY A 133 -10.20 6.31 2.47
CA GLY A 133 -9.16 5.40 2.00
C GLY A 133 -7.97 6.11 1.34
N ALA A 134 -8.23 7.06 0.47
CA ALA A 134 -7.16 7.82 -0.19
C ALA A 134 -6.37 8.70 0.80
N ILE A 135 -7.08 9.35 1.75
CA ILE A 135 -6.42 10.10 2.82
C ILE A 135 -5.60 9.16 3.72
N CYS A 136 -6.08 7.95 3.97
CA CYS A 136 -5.36 6.94 4.74
C CYS A 136 -4.03 6.56 4.08
N PHE A 137 -4.04 6.25 2.78
CA PHE A 137 -2.81 5.93 2.03
C PHE A 137 -1.82 7.09 1.95
N PHE A 138 -2.30 8.32 2.03
CA PHE A 138 -1.48 9.51 2.08
C PHE A 138 -0.94 9.79 3.49
N LEU A 139 -1.83 9.84 4.49
CA LEU A 139 -1.50 10.33 5.83
C LEU A 139 -0.76 9.30 6.69
N VAL A 140 -1.20 8.03 6.67
CA VAL A 140 -0.67 7.01 7.61
C VAL A 140 0.83 6.81 7.46
N PRO A 141 1.38 6.55 6.24
CA PRO A 141 2.82 6.39 6.09
C PRO A 141 3.59 7.67 6.43
N MET A 142 3.04 8.85 6.09
CA MET A 142 3.66 10.14 6.41
C MET A 142 3.69 10.39 7.92
N TYR A 143 2.58 10.19 8.62
CA TYR A 143 2.49 10.40 10.06
C TYR A 143 3.43 9.47 10.81
N VAL A 144 3.49 8.19 10.41
CA VAL A 144 4.41 7.21 10.99
C VAL A 144 5.86 7.59 10.71
N ALA A 145 6.20 8.01 9.49
CA ALA A 145 7.56 8.42 9.15
C ALA A 145 8.03 9.66 9.93
N GLU A 146 7.12 10.61 10.20
CA GLU A 146 7.41 11.85 10.95
C GLU A 146 7.45 11.65 12.49
N THR A 147 6.93 10.53 13.00
CA THR A 147 6.86 10.27 14.46
C THR A 147 7.73 9.11 14.92
N ALA A 148 8.13 8.22 14.01
CA ALA A 148 8.96 7.05 14.32
C ALA A 148 10.45 7.37 14.25
N GLY A 149 11.21 6.87 15.21
CA GLY A 149 12.67 6.89 15.17
C GLY A 149 13.22 5.97 14.06
N ASP A 150 14.41 6.27 13.56
CA ASP A 150 15.03 5.60 12.42
C ASP A 150 15.13 4.08 12.59
N SER A 151 15.39 3.60 13.82
CA SER A 151 15.56 2.17 14.13
C SER A 151 14.29 1.32 13.98
N ILE A 152 13.11 1.91 14.16
CA ILE A 152 11.81 1.21 14.16
C ILE A 152 10.88 1.65 13.03
N ARG A 153 11.26 2.67 12.25
CA ARG A 153 10.43 3.24 11.17
C ARG A 153 9.98 2.19 10.15
N GLY A 154 10.87 1.29 9.74
CA GLY A 154 10.53 0.22 8.79
C GLY A 154 9.47 -0.75 9.33
N GLN A 155 9.60 -1.15 10.61
CA GLN A 155 8.63 -2.02 11.27
C GLN A 155 7.26 -1.34 11.41
N LEU A 156 7.24 -0.07 11.82
CA LEU A 156 6.00 0.68 12.00
C LEU A 156 5.33 1.00 10.66
N GLY A 157 6.10 1.24 9.60
CA GLY A 157 5.59 1.45 8.25
C GLY A 157 4.87 0.21 7.68
N SER A 158 5.35 -0.99 7.99
CA SER A 158 4.71 -2.24 7.52
C SER A 158 3.36 -2.51 8.17
N LEU A 159 3.07 -1.91 9.35
CA LEU A 159 1.80 -2.09 10.06
C LEU A 159 0.59 -1.64 9.22
N MET A 160 0.76 -0.69 8.31
CA MET A 160 -0.33 -0.21 7.46
C MET A 160 -0.90 -1.34 6.59
N VAL A 161 -0.06 -2.03 5.84
CA VAL A 161 -0.50 -3.14 4.97
C VAL A 161 -1.08 -4.28 5.78
N PHE A 162 -0.46 -4.59 6.92
CA PHE A 162 -0.96 -5.58 7.86
C PHE A 162 -2.37 -5.24 8.36
N SER A 163 -2.58 -3.99 8.80
CA SER A 163 -3.86 -3.53 9.31
C SER A 163 -4.95 -3.54 8.23
N VAL A 164 -4.63 -3.17 6.99
CA VAL A 164 -5.56 -3.28 5.86
C VAL A 164 -5.98 -4.74 5.66
N ASN A 165 -5.04 -5.68 5.63
CA ASN A 165 -5.34 -7.10 5.40
C ASN A 165 -6.12 -7.73 6.57
N ILE A 166 -5.83 -7.37 7.82
CA ILE A 166 -6.65 -7.76 8.98
C ILE A 166 -8.07 -7.19 8.83
N GLY A 167 -8.19 -5.93 8.41
CA GLY A 167 -9.48 -5.31 8.15
C GLY A 167 -10.29 -6.02 7.07
N ILE A 168 -9.65 -6.42 5.96
CA ILE A 168 -10.31 -7.20 4.89
C ILE A 168 -10.84 -8.53 5.45
N LEU A 169 -10.02 -9.27 6.20
CA LEU A 169 -10.45 -10.50 6.84
C LEU A 169 -11.61 -10.26 7.81
N MET A 170 -11.54 -9.22 8.64
CA MET A 170 -12.64 -8.83 9.53
C MET A 170 -13.92 -8.54 8.74
N GLY A 171 -13.83 -7.83 7.61
CA GLY A 171 -14.96 -7.58 6.72
C GLY A 171 -15.60 -8.86 6.19
N TYR A 172 -14.78 -9.84 5.80
CA TYR A 172 -15.26 -11.15 5.36
C TYR A 172 -15.95 -11.93 6.49
N VAL A 173 -15.36 -11.96 7.69
CA VAL A 173 -15.91 -12.67 8.84
C VAL A 173 -17.21 -12.01 9.32
N LEU A 174 -17.20 -10.69 9.51
CA LEU A 174 -18.38 -9.94 9.97
C LEU A 174 -19.54 -10.07 8.99
N GLY A 175 -19.27 -9.97 7.68
CA GLY A 175 -20.27 -10.11 6.64
C GLY A 175 -20.79 -11.54 6.46
N ALA A 176 -20.03 -12.57 6.87
CA ALA A 176 -20.48 -13.97 6.83
C ALA A 176 -21.33 -14.36 8.04
N VAL A 177 -21.10 -13.74 9.22
CA VAL A 177 -21.71 -14.17 10.50
C VAL A 177 -22.83 -13.22 10.94
N MET A 178 -22.75 -11.93 10.59
CA MET A 178 -23.68 -10.90 11.08
C MET A 178 -24.73 -10.55 10.04
N SER A 179 -25.89 -10.08 10.52
CA SER A 179 -26.88 -9.43 9.63
C SER A 179 -26.32 -8.13 9.07
N TYR A 180 -26.85 -7.67 7.95
CA TYR A 180 -26.42 -6.44 7.26
C TYR A 180 -26.35 -5.23 8.20
N GLN A 181 -27.38 -5.02 9.03
CA GLN A 181 -27.46 -3.91 9.97
C GLN A 181 -26.42 -4.05 11.09
N LEU A 182 -26.28 -5.24 11.67
CA LEU A 182 -25.32 -5.50 12.75
C LEU A 182 -23.88 -5.34 12.25
N PHE A 183 -23.61 -5.73 11.00
CA PHE A 183 -22.31 -5.49 10.38
C PHE A 183 -22.02 -3.99 10.28
N ALA A 184 -22.97 -3.18 9.82
CA ALA A 184 -22.79 -1.71 9.73
C ALA A 184 -22.56 -1.08 11.10
N ILE A 185 -23.33 -1.47 12.14
CA ILE A 185 -23.20 -0.97 13.52
C ILE A 185 -21.82 -1.34 14.10
N SER A 186 -21.42 -2.61 14.01
CA SER A 186 -20.12 -3.06 14.53
C SER A 186 -18.95 -2.38 13.85
N SER A 187 -19.06 -2.17 12.55
CA SER A 187 -18.02 -1.48 11.78
C SER A 187 -17.95 0.03 12.03
N LEU A 188 -19.03 0.66 12.49
CA LEU A 188 -19.05 2.08 12.89
C LEU A 188 -18.25 2.33 14.18
N ILE A 189 -18.08 1.34 15.04
CA ILE A 189 -17.34 1.48 16.31
C ILE A 189 -15.87 1.87 16.05
N LEU A 190 -15.22 1.24 15.08
CA LEU A 190 -13.78 1.45 14.84
C LEU A 190 -13.43 2.87 14.38
N PRO A 191 -14.13 3.51 13.42
CA PRO A 191 -13.87 4.92 13.10
C PRO A 191 -14.16 5.87 14.26
N MET A 192 -15.13 5.56 15.12
CA MET A 192 -15.37 6.34 16.34
C MET A 192 -14.22 6.19 17.34
N VAL A 193 -13.72 4.97 17.55
CA VAL A 193 -12.53 4.71 18.37
C VAL A 193 -11.30 5.41 17.78
N PHE A 194 -11.14 5.37 16.44
CA PHE A 194 -10.06 6.11 15.76
C PHE A 194 -10.14 7.62 16.07
N LEU A 195 -11.26 8.25 15.83
CA LEU A 195 -11.42 9.69 16.07
C LEU A 195 -11.17 10.07 17.52
N GLY A 196 -11.70 9.28 18.48
CA GLY A 196 -11.50 9.49 19.90
C GLY A 196 -10.05 9.32 20.34
N SER A 197 -9.37 8.24 19.92
CA SER A 197 -7.98 7.97 20.28
C SER A 197 -7.01 8.92 19.57
N PHE A 198 -7.28 9.28 18.32
CA PHE A 198 -6.47 10.20 17.53
C PHE A 198 -6.44 11.61 18.11
N ALA A 199 -7.51 12.02 18.84
CA ALA A 199 -7.57 13.29 19.53
C ALA A 199 -6.42 13.49 20.53
N PHE A 200 -5.94 12.42 21.17
CA PHE A 200 -4.87 12.45 22.16
C PHE A 200 -3.46 12.48 21.54
N LEU A 201 -3.32 12.20 20.24
CA LEU A 201 -2.02 12.24 19.59
C LEU A 201 -1.55 13.69 19.37
N PRO A 202 -0.25 13.97 19.53
CA PRO A 202 0.29 15.30 19.22
C PRO A 202 0.33 15.55 17.71
N GLU A 203 0.46 16.80 17.29
CA GLU A 203 0.83 17.14 15.92
C GLU A 203 2.28 16.69 15.64
N THR A 204 2.59 16.38 14.40
CA THR A 204 3.92 15.85 14.05
C THR A 204 5.03 16.91 14.22
N PRO A 205 6.19 16.53 14.78
CA PRO A 205 7.30 17.47 15.00
C PRO A 205 7.78 18.15 13.72
N SER A 206 7.89 17.39 12.64
CA SER A 206 8.38 17.88 11.33
C SER A 206 7.48 18.98 10.77
N TYR A 207 6.15 18.85 10.91
CA TYR A 207 5.22 19.90 10.50
C TYR A 207 5.37 21.16 11.35
N LEU A 208 5.48 21.01 12.68
CA LEU A 208 5.59 22.13 13.61
C LEU A 208 6.90 22.92 13.38
N VAL A 209 8.01 22.24 13.11
CA VAL A 209 9.28 22.91 12.76
C VAL A 209 9.15 23.68 11.44
N ARG A 210 8.54 23.09 10.40
CA ARG A 210 8.30 23.80 9.12
C ARG A 210 7.39 25.01 9.25
N LYS A 211 6.53 25.06 10.26
CA LYS A 211 5.66 26.22 10.59
C LYS A 211 6.26 27.17 11.62
N ASP A 212 7.54 27.01 11.93
CA ASP A 212 8.28 27.84 12.93
C ASP A 212 7.65 27.81 14.35
N ARG A 213 6.93 26.72 14.67
CA ARG A 213 6.30 26.51 15.98
C ARG A 213 7.20 25.67 16.89
N MET A 214 8.40 26.19 17.20
CA MET A 214 9.46 25.44 17.88
C MET A 214 9.06 24.94 19.28
N ASN A 215 8.33 25.76 20.06
CA ASN A 215 7.88 25.37 21.40
C ASN A 215 6.91 24.17 21.35
N ASP A 216 6.03 24.12 20.36
CA ASP A 216 5.09 23.03 20.21
C ASP A 216 5.77 21.78 19.64
N ALA A 217 6.77 21.97 18.74
CA ALA A 217 7.62 20.86 18.25
C ALA A 217 8.40 20.22 19.42
N ALA A 218 8.98 21.01 20.31
CA ALA A 218 9.66 20.51 21.51
C ALA A 218 8.71 19.72 22.42
N LYS A 219 7.48 20.20 22.65
CA LYS A 219 6.46 19.48 23.44
C LYS A 219 6.07 18.15 22.76
N SER A 220 5.87 18.15 21.45
CA SER A 220 5.55 16.94 20.69
C SER A 220 6.69 15.91 20.79
N LEU A 221 7.94 16.32 20.60
CA LEU A 221 9.11 15.46 20.76
C LEU A 221 9.28 14.93 22.18
N MET A 222 9.08 15.78 23.18
CA MET A 222 9.11 15.36 24.61
C MET A 222 8.05 14.27 24.87
N TRP A 223 6.87 14.42 24.31
CA TRP A 223 5.83 13.38 24.41
C TRP A 223 6.25 12.09 23.69
N LEU A 224 6.75 12.17 22.45
CA LEU A 224 7.18 11.00 21.66
C LEU A 224 8.36 10.27 22.25
N LYS A 225 9.33 11.00 22.85
CA LYS A 225 10.51 10.43 23.48
C LYS A 225 10.32 10.11 24.98
N ASN A 226 9.08 10.03 25.44
CA ASN A 226 8.68 9.68 26.81
C ASN A 226 9.34 10.54 27.92
N GLY A 227 9.54 11.82 27.65
CA GLY A 227 10.13 12.77 28.59
C GLY A 227 11.66 12.85 28.55
N ASP A 228 12.34 12.11 27.69
CA ASP A 228 13.79 12.24 27.50
C ASP A 228 14.12 13.54 26.76
N LYS A 229 14.50 14.56 27.57
CA LYS A 229 14.82 15.89 27.08
C LYS A 229 16.03 15.88 26.13
N SER A 230 17.06 15.08 26.46
CA SER A 230 18.29 15.03 25.66
C SER A 230 18.05 14.45 24.27
N ALA A 231 17.20 13.43 24.17
CA ALA A 231 16.79 12.85 22.89
C ALA A 231 15.86 13.79 22.10
N ALA A 232 14.95 14.48 22.79
CA ALA A 232 14.05 15.45 22.16
C ALA A 232 14.80 16.66 21.59
N ASP A 233 15.77 17.22 22.33
CA ASP A 233 16.57 18.37 21.90
C ASP A 233 17.48 17.99 20.70
N ARG A 234 18.11 16.82 20.72
CA ARG A 234 18.89 16.33 19.57
C ARG A 234 18.05 16.19 18.31
N GLU A 235 16.87 15.60 18.42
CA GLU A 235 15.98 15.42 17.27
C GLU A 235 15.41 16.76 16.77
N LEU A 236 15.12 17.71 17.68
CA LEU A 236 14.70 19.06 17.32
C LEU A 236 15.77 19.77 16.47
N LEU A 237 17.02 19.74 16.90
CA LEU A 237 18.13 20.33 16.15
C LEU A 237 18.33 19.67 14.79
N ARG A 238 18.18 18.34 14.72
CA ARG A 238 18.22 17.60 13.44
C ARG A 238 17.10 18.04 12.49
N LEU A 239 15.88 18.16 12.96
CA LEU A 239 14.75 18.62 12.14
C LEU A 239 14.93 20.07 11.67
N GLN A 240 15.49 20.94 12.52
CA GLN A 240 15.81 22.32 12.16
C GLN A 240 16.85 22.39 11.04
N SER A 241 17.91 21.58 11.10
CA SER A 241 18.93 21.55 10.04
C SER A 241 18.34 21.07 8.71
N LEU A 242 17.51 20.01 8.74
CA LEU A 242 16.86 19.50 7.52
C LEU A 242 15.91 20.53 6.89
N VAL A 243 15.14 21.27 7.70
CA VAL A 243 14.25 22.32 7.19
C VAL A 243 15.04 23.48 6.61
N LYS A 244 16.18 23.86 7.21
CA LYS A 244 17.03 24.93 6.72
C LYS A 244 17.67 24.55 5.38
N GLU A 245 18.20 23.33 5.24
CA GLU A 245 18.75 22.84 3.99
C GLU A 245 17.69 22.79 2.87
N SER A 246 16.44 22.39 3.19
CA SER A 246 15.35 22.34 2.21
C SER A 246 14.82 23.74 1.82
N SER A 247 14.94 24.75 2.68
CA SER A 247 14.49 26.12 2.37
C SER A 247 15.43 26.85 1.38
N ASP A 248 16.70 26.45 1.31
CA ASP A 248 17.67 27.02 0.36
C ASP A 248 17.47 26.52 -1.08
N VAL A 249 16.62 25.49 -1.28
CA VAL A 249 16.37 24.82 -2.60
C VAL A 249 14.98 25.14 -3.18
N ASN A 250 14.15 25.94 -2.49
CA ASN A 250 12.74 26.17 -2.85
C ASN A 250 12.52 27.01 -4.13
N GLU A 251 12.56 26.34 -5.29
CA GLU A 251 11.66 26.67 -6.41
C GLU A 251 10.38 25.84 -6.27
N ALA A 252 9.21 26.47 -6.40
CA ALA A 252 7.92 25.76 -6.33
C ALA A 252 7.83 24.75 -7.48
N VAL A 253 7.96 23.47 -7.17
CA VAL A 253 7.90 22.36 -8.14
C VAL A 253 6.49 22.26 -8.73
N GLY A 254 6.37 22.42 -10.03
CA GLY A 254 5.11 22.30 -10.77
C GLY A 254 5.01 21.00 -11.58
N LEU A 255 3.83 20.75 -12.15
CA LEU A 255 3.61 19.56 -13.01
C LEU A 255 4.57 19.49 -14.20
N ARG A 256 5.10 20.63 -14.66
CA ARG A 256 6.07 20.67 -15.77
C ARG A 256 7.42 20.06 -15.40
N ASP A 257 7.81 20.13 -14.13
CA ASP A 257 9.09 19.60 -13.66
C ASP A 257 9.16 18.08 -13.70
N LEU A 258 7.99 17.39 -13.65
CA LEU A 258 7.91 15.95 -13.88
C LEU A 258 8.34 15.52 -15.29
N PHE A 259 8.32 16.44 -16.26
CA PHE A 259 8.65 16.18 -17.66
C PHE A 259 9.96 16.86 -18.09
N ARG A 260 10.69 17.48 -17.16
CA ARG A 260 11.93 18.22 -17.46
C ARG A 260 13.12 17.30 -17.67
N ASP A 261 13.24 16.25 -16.87
CA ASP A 261 14.40 15.35 -16.85
C ASP A 261 14.04 13.94 -17.30
N LYS A 262 14.95 13.31 -18.09
CA LYS A 262 14.74 11.95 -18.63
C LYS A 262 14.60 10.88 -17.52
N ALA A 263 15.37 11.00 -16.43
CA ALA A 263 15.26 10.07 -15.30
C ALA A 263 13.90 10.19 -14.62
N THR A 264 13.42 11.42 -14.41
CA THR A 264 12.11 11.69 -13.82
C THR A 264 10.96 11.12 -14.67
N ILE A 265 11.03 11.31 -16.02
CA ILE A 265 10.04 10.73 -16.95
C ILE A 265 10.06 9.20 -16.87
N LYS A 266 11.25 8.57 -16.92
CA LYS A 266 11.37 7.10 -16.80
C LYS A 266 10.87 6.60 -15.44
N GLY A 267 11.22 7.30 -14.35
CA GLY A 267 10.72 7.01 -13.02
C GLY A 267 9.19 7.07 -12.95
N LEU A 268 8.59 8.10 -13.57
CA LEU A 268 7.13 8.25 -13.64
C LEU A 268 6.47 7.11 -14.43
N VAL A 269 7.03 6.74 -15.57
CA VAL A 269 6.55 5.58 -16.36
C VAL A 269 6.67 4.30 -15.55
N ILE A 270 7.79 4.07 -14.86
CA ILE A 270 7.98 2.88 -14.00
C ILE A 270 6.93 2.87 -12.89
N GLY A 271 6.73 3.98 -12.17
CA GLY A 271 5.75 4.08 -11.10
C GLY A 271 4.33 3.81 -11.59
N ILE A 272 3.90 4.49 -12.66
CA ILE A 272 2.56 4.29 -13.26
C ILE A 272 2.38 2.85 -13.71
N MET A 273 3.34 2.30 -14.47
CA MET A 273 3.21 0.94 -15.03
C MET A 273 3.19 -0.13 -13.94
N LEU A 274 3.95 0.01 -12.86
CA LEU A 274 3.92 -0.92 -11.74
C LEU A 274 2.62 -0.84 -10.95
N LEU A 275 2.13 0.38 -10.64
CA LEU A 275 0.90 0.57 -9.86
C LEU A 275 -0.36 0.25 -10.67
N CYS A 276 -0.39 0.58 -11.97
CA CYS A 276 -1.46 0.12 -12.86
C CYS A 276 -1.39 -1.40 -13.07
N GLY A 277 -0.18 -1.95 -13.28
CA GLY A 277 0.06 -3.39 -13.38
C GLY A 277 -0.43 -4.14 -12.14
N GLN A 278 -0.24 -3.58 -10.95
CA GLN A 278 -0.78 -4.12 -9.70
C GLN A 278 -2.31 -4.29 -9.76
N GLN A 279 -3.03 -3.31 -10.28
CA GLN A 279 -4.49 -3.38 -10.38
C GLN A 279 -4.94 -4.32 -11.50
N THR A 280 -4.27 -4.28 -12.66
CA THR A 280 -4.61 -5.16 -13.80
C THR A 280 -4.23 -6.61 -13.57
N CYS A 281 -3.37 -6.93 -12.58
CA CYS A 281 -3.20 -8.30 -12.07
C CYS A 281 -4.45 -8.84 -11.33
N GLY A 282 -5.48 -8.02 -11.14
CA GLY A 282 -6.81 -8.45 -10.71
C GLY A 282 -7.07 -8.38 -9.21
N ILE A 283 -6.18 -7.81 -8.38
CA ILE A 283 -6.33 -7.84 -6.92
C ILE A 283 -7.65 -7.21 -6.46
N SER A 284 -8.01 -6.03 -6.98
CA SER A 284 -9.23 -5.33 -6.58
C SER A 284 -10.50 -6.11 -6.95
N ALA A 285 -10.50 -6.77 -8.13
CA ALA A 285 -11.58 -7.66 -8.54
C ALA A 285 -11.64 -8.93 -7.67
N MET A 286 -10.47 -9.54 -7.39
CA MET A 286 -10.41 -10.72 -6.52
C MET A 286 -10.96 -10.41 -5.13
N LEU A 287 -10.51 -9.34 -4.46
CA LEU A 287 -10.99 -8.97 -3.12
C LEU A 287 -12.51 -8.70 -3.08
N SER A 288 -13.05 -8.08 -4.11
CA SER A 288 -14.46 -7.66 -4.15
C SER A 288 -15.43 -8.77 -4.59
N TYR A 289 -14.99 -9.65 -5.49
CA TYR A 289 -15.84 -10.67 -6.10
C TYR A 289 -15.48 -12.11 -5.67
N THR A 290 -14.63 -12.30 -4.64
CA THR A 290 -14.14 -13.62 -4.22
C THR A 290 -15.28 -14.61 -3.94
N ALA A 291 -16.30 -14.22 -3.17
CA ALA A 291 -17.43 -15.11 -2.87
C ALA A 291 -18.21 -15.51 -4.14
N MET A 292 -18.43 -14.56 -5.07
CA MET A 292 -19.08 -14.82 -6.36
C MET A 292 -18.24 -15.79 -7.21
N ILE A 293 -16.93 -15.63 -7.23
CA ILE A 293 -16.02 -16.52 -7.97
C ILE A 293 -16.12 -17.94 -7.43
N PHE A 294 -16.10 -18.14 -6.11
CA PHE A 294 -16.28 -19.45 -5.49
C PHE A 294 -17.66 -20.04 -5.75
N GLN A 295 -18.70 -19.22 -5.77
CA GLN A 295 -20.06 -19.66 -6.10
C GLN A 295 -20.13 -20.18 -7.54
N ILE A 296 -19.56 -19.47 -8.51
CA ILE A 296 -19.56 -19.90 -9.93
C ILE A 296 -18.66 -21.14 -10.13
N ALA A 297 -17.53 -21.20 -9.44
CA ALA A 297 -16.61 -22.32 -9.55
C ALA A 297 -17.13 -23.62 -8.92
N GLY A 298 -18.24 -23.57 -8.16
CA GLY A 298 -18.80 -24.75 -7.48
C GLY A 298 -17.83 -25.36 -6.46
N SER A 299 -17.15 -24.50 -5.67
CA SER A 299 -16.20 -24.92 -4.64
C SER A 299 -16.84 -25.89 -3.64
N SER A 300 -16.07 -26.85 -3.14
CA SER A 300 -16.48 -27.81 -2.12
C SER A 300 -16.87 -27.17 -0.77
N LEU A 301 -16.40 -25.94 -0.52
CA LEU A 301 -16.72 -25.14 0.66
C LEU A 301 -17.76 -24.06 0.34
N SER A 302 -18.46 -23.58 1.37
CA SER A 302 -19.33 -22.42 1.19
C SER A 302 -18.52 -21.21 0.69
N PRO A 303 -19.07 -20.36 -0.21
CA PRO A 303 -18.36 -19.22 -0.77
C PRO A 303 -17.77 -18.28 0.30
N ASN A 304 -18.52 -18.04 1.38
CA ASN A 304 -18.05 -17.21 2.48
C ASN A 304 -16.90 -17.86 3.26
N SER A 305 -16.98 -19.17 3.56
CA SER A 305 -15.90 -19.89 4.25
C SER A 305 -14.62 -19.91 3.41
N ALA A 306 -14.72 -20.15 2.10
CA ALA A 306 -13.58 -20.11 1.19
C ALA A 306 -12.95 -18.71 1.15
N THR A 307 -13.76 -17.65 1.12
CA THR A 307 -13.30 -16.25 1.14
C THR A 307 -12.55 -15.92 2.44
N ILE A 308 -13.04 -16.38 3.60
CA ILE A 308 -12.38 -16.19 4.89
C ILE A 308 -11.02 -16.89 4.92
N ILE A 309 -10.93 -18.12 4.39
CA ILE A 309 -9.65 -18.85 4.30
C ILE A 309 -8.64 -18.09 3.46
N VAL A 310 -9.03 -17.59 2.28
CA VAL A 310 -8.16 -16.79 1.43
C VAL A 310 -7.70 -15.52 2.15
N GLY A 311 -8.59 -14.82 2.85
CA GLY A 311 -8.24 -13.64 3.65
C GLY A 311 -7.26 -13.94 4.78
N ALA A 312 -7.42 -15.07 5.47
CA ALA A 312 -6.48 -15.51 6.52
C ALA A 312 -5.10 -15.84 5.95
N ILE A 313 -5.06 -16.52 4.81
CA ILE A 313 -3.82 -16.83 4.08
C ILE A 313 -3.13 -15.55 3.58
N GLN A 314 -3.90 -14.53 3.18
CA GLN A 314 -3.38 -13.23 2.77
C GLN A 314 -2.61 -12.52 3.91
N ILE A 315 -3.07 -12.64 5.16
CA ILE A 315 -2.32 -12.11 6.31
C ILE A 315 -0.97 -12.82 6.46
N PHE A 316 -0.94 -14.15 6.30
CA PHE A 316 0.32 -14.90 6.31
C PHE A 316 1.26 -14.44 5.18
N GLY A 317 0.74 -14.24 3.96
CA GLY A 317 1.50 -13.69 2.84
C GLY A 317 2.09 -12.31 3.14
N SER A 318 1.35 -11.44 3.82
CA SER A 318 1.82 -10.10 4.23
C SER A 318 2.94 -10.17 5.26
N TRP A 319 2.86 -11.10 6.21
CA TRP A 319 3.94 -11.34 7.16
C TRP A 319 5.21 -11.84 6.44
N LEU A 320 5.07 -12.79 5.53
CA LEU A 320 6.19 -13.31 4.74
C LEU A 320 6.83 -12.21 3.89
N SER A 321 6.03 -11.31 3.33
CA SER A 321 6.49 -10.14 2.57
C SER A 321 7.43 -9.25 3.37
N THR A 322 7.08 -8.93 4.62
CA THR A 322 7.89 -8.07 5.49
C THR A 322 9.29 -8.65 5.69
N VAL A 323 9.40 -9.99 5.83
CA VAL A 323 10.69 -10.67 6.00
C VAL A 323 11.49 -10.72 4.69
N LEU A 324 10.82 -10.96 3.56
CA LEU A 324 11.49 -11.18 2.27
C LEU A 324 11.90 -9.86 1.60
N MET A 325 11.16 -8.77 1.80
CA MET A 325 11.39 -7.49 1.13
C MET A 325 12.78 -6.91 1.41
N GLU A 326 13.26 -7.07 2.64
CA GLU A 326 14.60 -6.62 3.03
C GLU A 326 15.71 -7.58 2.57
N ARG A 327 15.38 -8.85 2.32
CA ARG A 327 16.37 -9.89 1.99
C ARG A 327 16.56 -10.10 0.48
N ALA A 328 15.47 -10.19 -0.28
CA ALA A 328 15.50 -10.57 -1.69
C ALA A 328 15.63 -9.40 -2.67
N GLY A 329 15.24 -8.18 -2.27
CA GLY A 329 15.18 -7.02 -3.17
C GLY A 329 13.81 -6.84 -3.81
N ARG A 330 13.57 -5.65 -4.39
CA ARG A 330 12.23 -5.28 -4.89
C ARG A 330 11.93 -5.94 -6.23
N ARG A 331 12.85 -5.83 -7.17
CA ARG A 331 12.69 -6.35 -8.54
C ARG A 331 12.48 -7.88 -8.59
N PRO A 332 13.29 -8.73 -7.94
CA PRO A 332 13.07 -10.19 -7.93
C PRO A 332 11.71 -10.56 -7.32
N LEU A 333 11.28 -9.88 -6.25
CA LEU A 333 9.99 -10.16 -5.63
C LEU A 333 8.80 -9.82 -6.53
N ILE A 334 8.87 -8.70 -7.28
CA ILE A 334 7.85 -8.36 -8.29
C ILE A 334 7.81 -9.45 -9.38
N LEU A 335 8.96 -9.88 -9.90
CA LEU A 335 9.03 -10.92 -10.94
C LEU A 335 8.46 -12.25 -10.47
N ILE A 336 8.84 -12.72 -9.28
CA ILE A 336 8.31 -13.95 -8.67
C ILE A 336 6.78 -13.85 -8.49
N SER A 337 6.32 -12.70 -8.00
CA SER A 337 4.90 -12.42 -7.78
C SER A 337 4.11 -12.43 -9.09
N CYS A 338 4.55 -11.72 -10.11
CA CYS A 338 3.88 -11.69 -11.41
C CYS A 338 3.81 -13.07 -12.06
N MET A 339 4.90 -13.84 -12.03
CA MET A 339 4.93 -15.20 -12.57
C MET A 339 3.99 -16.13 -11.79
N GLY A 340 4.02 -16.08 -10.44
CA GLY A 340 3.15 -16.88 -9.61
C GLY A 340 1.67 -16.57 -9.83
N MET A 341 1.32 -15.28 -9.92
CA MET A 341 -0.07 -14.86 -10.23
C MET A 341 -0.52 -15.30 -11.63
N LEU A 342 0.35 -15.21 -12.63
CA LEU A 342 0.09 -15.71 -13.98
C LEU A 342 -0.26 -17.20 -13.96
N VAL A 343 0.54 -18.02 -13.26
CA VAL A 343 0.29 -19.46 -13.12
C VAL A 343 -1.05 -19.72 -12.40
N CYS A 344 -1.34 -18.99 -11.30
CA CYS A 344 -2.60 -19.14 -10.57
C CYS A 344 -3.80 -18.79 -11.44
N HIS A 345 -3.75 -17.70 -12.20
CA HIS A 345 -4.81 -17.30 -13.12
C HIS A 345 -4.98 -18.32 -14.26
N PHE A 346 -3.89 -18.86 -14.79
CA PHE A 346 -3.96 -19.88 -15.83
C PHE A 346 -4.63 -21.16 -15.31
N ILE A 347 -4.23 -21.65 -14.12
CA ILE A 347 -4.83 -22.83 -13.49
C ILE A 347 -6.32 -22.63 -13.25
N LEU A 348 -6.70 -21.48 -12.69
CA LEU A 348 -8.11 -21.17 -12.40
C LEU A 348 -8.91 -20.99 -13.69
N GLY A 349 -8.35 -20.30 -14.69
CA GLY A 349 -8.97 -20.15 -16.00
C GLY A 349 -9.17 -21.49 -16.71
N LEU A 350 -8.19 -22.39 -16.65
CA LEU A 350 -8.28 -23.73 -17.21
C LEU A 350 -9.36 -24.57 -16.50
N PHE A 351 -9.41 -24.53 -15.17
CA PHE A 351 -10.45 -25.22 -14.39
C PHE A 351 -11.86 -24.77 -14.79
N LEU A 352 -12.09 -23.46 -14.86
CA LEU A 352 -13.38 -22.89 -15.27
C LEU A 352 -13.71 -23.14 -16.74
N TYR A 353 -12.72 -23.22 -17.61
CA TYR A 353 -12.91 -23.59 -19.02
C TYR A 353 -13.34 -25.05 -19.16
N LEU A 354 -12.73 -25.98 -18.43
CA LEU A 354 -13.14 -27.39 -18.42
C LEU A 354 -14.57 -27.54 -17.87
N GLN A 355 -14.90 -26.82 -16.82
CA GLN A 355 -16.27 -26.77 -16.29
C GLN A 355 -17.27 -26.24 -17.33
N TYR A 356 -16.93 -25.17 -18.03
CA TYR A 356 -17.75 -24.62 -19.13
C TYR A 356 -17.97 -25.62 -20.27
N LYS A 357 -16.96 -26.43 -20.59
CA LYS A 357 -17.05 -27.53 -21.56
C LYS A 357 -17.77 -28.78 -21.04
N SER A 358 -18.38 -28.71 -19.84
CA SER A 358 -19.11 -29.80 -19.21
C SER A 358 -18.26 -31.06 -18.93
N TYR A 359 -16.94 -30.90 -18.76
CA TYR A 359 -16.13 -31.98 -18.19
C TYR A 359 -16.43 -32.12 -16.71
N ASP A 360 -16.39 -33.34 -16.19
CA ASP A 360 -16.56 -33.61 -14.77
C ASP A 360 -15.33 -33.14 -13.99
N VAL A 361 -15.48 -32.01 -13.32
CA VAL A 361 -14.42 -31.40 -12.47
C VAL A 361 -14.74 -31.49 -10.97
N THR A 362 -15.78 -32.24 -10.59
CA THR A 362 -16.25 -32.32 -9.20
C THR A 362 -15.18 -32.84 -8.24
N SER A 363 -14.37 -33.81 -8.66
CA SER A 363 -13.23 -34.32 -7.88
C SER A 363 -12.10 -33.26 -7.66
N PHE A 364 -12.11 -32.18 -8.43
CA PHE A 364 -11.11 -31.12 -8.39
C PHE A 364 -11.65 -29.80 -7.81
N GLY A 365 -12.83 -29.82 -7.14
CA GLY A 365 -13.47 -28.63 -6.54
C GLY A 365 -12.64 -27.86 -5.50
N TRP A 366 -11.50 -28.39 -5.09
CA TRP A 366 -10.52 -27.72 -4.23
C TRP A 366 -9.55 -26.79 -4.98
N ILE A 367 -9.41 -26.95 -6.32
CA ILE A 367 -8.46 -26.16 -7.14
C ILE A 367 -8.72 -24.65 -7.06
N PRO A 368 -9.97 -24.14 -7.15
CA PRO A 368 -10.22 -22.71 -7.04
C PRO A 368 -9.74 -22.13 -5.70
N LEU A 369 -9.94 -22.86 -4.61
CA LEU A 369 -9.49 -22.43 -3.28
C LEU A 369 -7.97 -22.38 -3.20
N LEU A 370 -7.28 -23.42 -3.67
CA LEU A 370 -5.82 -23.46 -3.68
C LEU A 370 -5.25 -22.36 -4.57
N ALA A 371 -5.77 -22.21 -5.80
CA ALA A 371 -5.27 -21.22 -6.76
C ALA A 371 -5.40 -19.78 -6.22
N LEU A 372 -6.56 -19.41 -5.65
CA LEU A 372 -6.77 -18.09 -5.06
C LEU A 372 -5.98 -17.89 -3.76
N SER A 373 -5.77 -18.93 -2.97
CA SER A 373 -4.94 -18.88 -1.76
C SER A 373 -3.46 -18.64 -2.12
N VAL A 374 -2.93 -19.37 -3.08
CA VAL A 374 -1.55 -19.17 -3.57
C VAL A 374 -1.41 -17.80 -4.23
N TYR A 375 -2.40 -17.38 -5.04
CA TYR A 375 -2.45 -16.04 -5.61
C TYR A 375 -2.33 -14.95 -4.53
N ALA A 376 -3.09 -15.06 -3.44
CA ALA A 376 -3.07 -14.07 -2.35
C ALA A 376 -1.69 -13.98 -1.68
N VAL A 377 -1.04 -15.13 -1.43
CA VAL A 377 0.33 -15.15 -0.86
C VAL A 377 1.33 -14.52 -1.81
N VAL A 378 1.34 -14.95 -3.07
CA VAL A 378 2.31 -14.49 -4.06
C VAL A 378 2.13 -13.00 -4.35
N TYR A 379 0.89 -12.51 -4.40
CA TYR A 379 0.59 -11.09 -4.51
C TYR A 379 1.18 -10.30 -3.34
N CYS A 380 0.91 -10.72 -2.10
CA CYS A 380 1.41 -10.03 -0.90
C CYS A 380 2.93 -10.02 -0.82
N VAL A 381 3.61 -11.07 -1.27
CA VAL A 381 5.08 -11.20 -1.20
C VAL A 381 5.79 -10.16 -2.06
N GLY A 382 5.26 -9.85 -3.24
CA GLY A 382 5.94 -8.94 -4.17
C GLY A 382 5.04 -7.80 -4.65
N MET A 383 4.03 -8.11 -5.45
CA MET A 383 3.25 -7.10 -6.17
C MET A 383 2.37 -6.21 -5.24
N GLY A 384 2.12 -6.64 -4.00
CA GLY A 384 1.43 -5.82 -2.99
C GLY A 384 2.25 -4.60 -2.58
N PRO A 385 3.36 -4.75 -1.85
CA PRO A 385 4.13 -3.63 -1.32
C PRO A 385 5.21 -3.08 -2.26
N ALA A 386 5.88 -3.92 -3.07
CA ALA A 386 7.05 -3.51 -3.83
C ALA A 386 6.81 -2.38 -4.85
N PRO A 387 5.68 -2.31 -5.59
CA PRO A 387 5.39 -1.20 -6.49
C PRO A 387 5.39 0.17 -5.80
N PHE A 388 4.83 0.27 -4.59
CA PHE A 388 4.82 1.52 -3.81
C PHE A 388 6.23 1.93 -3.37
N ILE A 389 7.05 0.95 -2.98
CA ILE A 389 8.43 1.19 -2.55
C ILE A 389 9.27 1.65 -3.74
N VAL A 390 9.22 0.93 -4.86
CA VAL A 390 9.95 1.32 -6.09
C VAL A 390 9.50 2.69 -6.58
N ALA A 391 8.17 2.97 -6.60
CA ALA A 391 7.64 4.26 -7.00
C ALA A 391 8.12 5.41 -6.11
N ALA A 392 8.44 5.16 -4.83
CA ALA A 392 9.02 6.16 -3.94
C ALA A 392 10.54 6.30 -4.11
N GLU A 393 11.26 5.22 -4.48
CA GLU A 393 12.72 5.17 -4.56
C GLU A 393 13.29 5.66 -5.91
N VAL A 394 12.47 5.84 -6.96
CA VAL A 394 12.91 6.24 -8.31
C VAL A 394 12.86 7.74 -8.58
N PHE A 395 12.51 8.56 -7.60
CA PHE A 395 12.42 10.03 -7.76
C PHE A 395 13.40 10.77 -6.87
N SER A 396 13.87 11.93 -7.36
CA SER A 396 14.56 12.90 -6.50
C SER A 396 13.61 13.46 -5.44
N PRO A 397 14.11 13.84 -4.26
CA PRO A 397 13.28 14.36 -3.16
C PRO A 397 12.38 15.53 -3.56
N ASP A 398 12.84 16.37 -4.50
CA ASP A 398 12.13 17.58 -4.93
C ASP A 398 10.81 17.26 -5.64
N VAL A 399 10.80 16.29 -6.55
CA VAL A 399 9.62 15.92 -7.35
C VAL A 399 8.84 14.74 -6.78
N ALA A 400 9.38 14.03 -5.78
CA ALA A 400 8.83 12.77 -5.26
C ALA A 400 7.37 12.90 -4.79
N SER A 401 7.03 13.97 -4.08
CA SER A 401 5.67 14.19 -3.55
C SER A 401 4.64 14.32 -4.68
N LEU A 402 4.97 15.11 -5.69
CA LEU A 402 4.09 15.35 -6.84
C LEU A 402 3.98 14.09 -7.72
N ALA A 403 5.11 13.42 -7.99
CA ALA A 403 5.16 12.18 -8.75
C ALA A 403 4.34 11.07 -8.07
N ASN A 404 4.48 10.90 -6.76
CA ASN A 404 3.69 9.94 -6.00
C ASN A 404 2.19 10.26 -6.02
N THR A 405 1.80 11.53 -5.99
CA THR A 405 0.39 11.93 -6.14
C THR A 405 -0.15 11.49 -7.50
N VAL A 406 0.58 11.74 -8.59
CA VAL A 406 0.19 11.29 -9.94
C VAL A 406 0.11 9.77 -10.01
N ASN A 407 1.10 9.06 -9.47
CA ASN A 407 1.13 7.60 -9.40
C ASN A 407 -0.10 7.04 -8.67
N MET A 408 -0.49 7.64 -7.53
CA MET A 408 -1.68 7.22 -6.77
C MET A 408 -2.98 7.50 -7.53
N ILE A 409 -3.08 8.62 -8.24
CA ILE A 409 -4.24 8.91 -9.10
C ILE A 409 -4.36 7.84 -10.19
N CYS A 410 -3.28 7.49 -10.87
CA CYS A 410 -3.27 6.43 -11.88
C CYS A 410 -3.65 5.06 -11.29
N LEU A 411 -3.16 4.74 -10.08
CA LEU A 411 -3.55 3.52 -9.36
C LEU A 411 -5.06 3.48 -9.10
N PHE A 412 -5.65 4.54 -8.57
CA PHE A 412 -7.09 4.56 -8.28
C PHE A 412 -7.94 4.55 -9.55
N ILE A 413 -7.50 5.21 -10.64
CA ILE A 413 -8.18 5.14 -11.94
C ILE A 413 -8.12 3.71 -12.50
N SER A 414 -6.96 3.06 -12.47
CA SER A 414 -6.84 1.68 -12.95
C SER A 414 -7.63 0.70 -12.08
N ALA A 415 -7.66 0.87 -10.76
CA ALA A 415 -8.50 0.10 -9.86
C ALA A 415 -9.99 0.27 -10.19
N PHE A 416 -10.42 1.52 -10.44
CA PHE A 416 -11.79 1.81 -10.89
C PHE A 416 -12.13 1.06 -12.17
N LEU A 417 -11.26 1.16 -13.19
CA LEU A 417 -11.49 0.52 -14.49
C LEU A 417 -11.56 -1.00 -14.36
N VAL A 418 -10.65 -1.61 -13.62
CA VAL A 418 -10.64 -3.08 -13.40
C VAL A 418 -11.94 -3.52 -12.73
N MET A 419 -12.34 -2.88 -11.63
CA MET A 419 -13.56 -3.26 -10.89
C MET A 419 -14.85 -2.99 -11.69
N LYS A 420 -14.91 -1.87 -12.41
CA LYS A 420 -16.07 -1.50 -13.23
C LYS A 420 -16.23 -2.42 -14.44
N LEU A 421 -15.12 -2.77 -15.10
CA LEU A 421 -15.15 -3.57 -16.32
C LEU A 421 -15.19 -5.08 -16.05
N PHE A 422 -14.87 -5.55 -14.85
CA PHE A 422 -14.80 -6.98 -14.55
C PHE A 422 -16.11 -7.74 -14.84
N PRO A 423 -17.32 -7.28 -14.42
CA PRO A 423 -18.55 -7.94 -14.79
C PRO A 423 -18.83 -7.93 -16.30
N LEU A 424 -18.48 -6.84 -16.99
CA LEU A 424 -18.59 -6.76 -18.44
C LEU A 424 -17.66 -7.76 -19.14
N LEU A 425 -16.43 -7.91 -18.65
CA LEU A 425 -15.49 -8.91 -19.18
C LEU A 425 -16.02 -10.34 -18.97
N ILE A 426 -16.70 -10.61 -17.85
CA ILE A 426 -17.35 -11.91 -17.62
C ILE A 426 -18.43 -12.18 -18.69
N VAL A 427 -19.19 -11.16 -19.08
CA VAL A 427 -20.23 -11.31 -20.13
C VAL A 427 -19.60 -11.56 -21.51
N ILE A 428 -18.51 -10.86 -21.85
CA ILE A 428 -17.88 -10.93 -23.18
C ILE A 428 -16.98 -12.16 -23.34
N LEU A 429 -16.13 -12.42 -22.36
CA LEU A 429 -15.09 -13.46 -22.43
C LEU A 429 -15.46 -14.76 -21.70
N GLY A 430 -16.55 -14.75 -20.95
CA GLY A 430 -16.81 -15.76 -19.94
C GLY A 430 -15.88 -15.59 -18.75
N ILE A 431 -16.21 -16.20 -17.61
CA ILE A 431 -15.39 -16.09 -16.41
C ILE A 431 -13.98 -16.69 -16.60
N TYR A 432 -13.87 -17.80 -17.34
CA TYR A 432 -12.58 -18.41 -17.67
C TYR A 432 -11.69 -17.47 -18.51
N GLY A 433 -12.29 -16.76 -19.47
CA GLY A 433 -11.59 -15.78 -20.31
C GLY A 433 -11.09 -14.58 -19.53
N CYS A 434 -11.81 -14.15 -18.48
CA CYS A 434 -11.34 -13.11 -17.55
C CYS A 434 -10.05 -13.50 -16.86
N PHE A 435 -9.94 -14.74 -16.38
CA PHE A 435 -8.72 -15.21 -15.72
C PHE A 435 -7.55 -15.32 -16.69
N PHE A 436 -7.76 -15.78 -17.93
CA PHE A 436 -6.71 -15.74 -18.95
C PHE A 436 -6.27 -14.31 -19.28
N PHE A 437 -7.20 -13.38 -19.36
CA PHE A 437 -6.90 -11.96 -19.58
C PHE A 437 -6.08 -11.36 -18.42
N LEU A 438 -6.47 -11.59 -17.17
CA LEU A 438 -5.71 -11.14 -15.99
C LEU A 438 -4.33 -11.80 -15.94
N GLY A 439 -4.23 -13.07 -16.29
CA GLY A 439 -2.95 -13.77 -16.46
C GLY A 439 -2.04 -13.12 -17.51
N ALA A 440 -2.59 -12.74 -18.66
CA ALA A 440 -1.85 -12.02 -19.69
C ALA A 440 -1.35 -10.65 -19.19
N CYS A 441 -2.17 -9.93 -18.41
CA CYS A 441 -1.75 -8.68 -17.76
C CYS A 441 -0.59 -8.90 -16.77
N CYS A 442 -0.61 -9.99 -15.99
CA CYS A 442 0.52 -10.39 -15.14
C CYS A 442 1.79 -10.64 -15.96
N GLY A 443 1.66 -11.31 -17.11
CA GLY A 443 2.76 -11.56 -18.05
C GLY A 443 3.34 -10.26 -18.63
N CYS A 444 2.49 -9.30 -19.02
CA CYS A 444 2.92 -7.99 -19.50
C CYS A 444 3.67 -7.23 -18.39
N THR A 445 3.16 -7.23 -17.15
CA THR A 445 3.83 -6.60 -16.01
C THR A 445 5.15 -7.28 -15.67
N PHE A 446 5.23 -8.61 -15.79
CA PHE A 446 6.47 -9.36 -15.65
C PHE A 446 7.53 -8.92 -16.67
N LEU A 447 7.17 -8.88 -17.96
CA LEU A 447 8.07 -8.46 -19.03
C LEU A 447 8.51 -6.99 -18.85
N PHE A 448 7.58 -6.10 -18.51
CA PHE A 448 7.92 -4.72 -18.21
C PHE A 448 8.92 -4.61 -17.05
N THR A 449 8.68 -5.33 -15.95
CA THR A 449 9.59 -5.35 -14.80
C THR A 449 10.96 -5.90 -15.17
N LEU A 450 10.99 -6.96 -16.00
CA LEU A 450 12.23 -7.58 -16.43
C LEU A 450 13.14 -6.65 -17.24
N PHE A 451 12.56 -5.79 -18.09
CA PHE A 451 13.35 -4.96 -19.01
C PHE A 451 13.56 -3.54 -18.52
N PHE A 452 12.63 -2.98 -17.75
CA PHE A 452 12.63 -1.54 -17.46
C PHE A 452 12.80 -1.17 -15.98
N VAL A 453 12.49 -2.08 -15.04
CA VAL A 453 12.54 -1.76 -13.62
C VAL A 453 13.94 -2.05 -13.05
N PRO A 454 14.66 -1.04 -12.53
CA PRO A 454 15.94 -1.25 -11.88
C PRO A 454 15.78 -1.95 -10.51
N GLU A 455 16.83 -2.60 -10.00
CA GLU A 455 16.84 -3.01 -8.60
C GLU A 455 17.19 -1.80 -7.72
N THR A 456 16.34 -1.53 -6.75
CA THR A 456 16.47 -0.35 -5.88
C THR A 456 17.04 -0.66 -4.50
N LYS A 457 17.08 -1.96 -4.13
CA LYS A 457 17.55 -2.38 -2.80
C LYS A 457 18.99 -1.97 -2.53
N GLY A 458 19.19 -1.24 -1.43
CA GLY A 458 20.54 -0.87 -0.96
C GLY A 458 21.29 0.12 -1.84
N ARG A 459 20.60 0.78 -2.77
CA ARG A 459 21.17 1.80 -3.66
C ARG A 459 20.74 3.20 -3.22
N SER A 460 21.64 4.18 -3.43
CA SER A 460 21.26 5.58 -3.24
C SER A 460 20.35 6.06 -4.38
N ILE A 461 19.48 7.03 -4.09
CA ILE A 461 18.58 7.64 -5.08
C ILE A 461 19.37 8.17 -6.28
N GLU A 462 20.52 8.82 -6.03
CA GLU A 462 21.41 9.33 -7.09
C GLU A 462 21.86 8.21 -8.03
N SER A 463 22.32 7.06 -7.48
CA SER A 463 22.74 5.91 -8.30
C SER A 463 21.60 5.34 -9.15
N ILE A 464 20.35 5.39 -8.66
CA ILE A 464 19.18 4.94 -9.43
C ILE A 464 18.86 5.93 -10.55
N LEU A 465 18.91 7.23 -10.26
CA LEU A 465 18.67 8.29 -11.24
C LEU A 465 19.75 8.29 -12.35
N ASP A 466 21.03 8.04 -12.01
CA ASP A 466 22.12 7.90 -12.97
C ASP A 466 21.90 6.71 -13.91
N GLU A 467 21.42 5.57 -13.39
CA GLU A 467 21.06 4.43 -14.21
C GLU A 467 19.89 4.75 -15.15
N LEU A 468 18.86 5.45 -14.65
CA LEU A 468 17.72 5.87 -15.46
C LEU A 468 18.12 6.89 -16.54
N ASN A 469 19.12 7.73 -16.28
CA ASN A 469 19.70 8.64 -17.27
C ASN A 469 20.59 7.91 -18.30
N GLY A 470 21.00 6.68 -18.04
CA GLY A 470 21.91 5.91 -18.90
C GLY A 470 23.39 6.19 -18.64
N LEU A 471 23.72 6.80 -17.51
CA LEU A 471 25.10 7.18 -17.13
C LEU A 471 25.83 6.06 -16.36
N SER A 472 25.18 4.95 -16.05
CA SER A 472 25.71 3.87 -15.22
C SER A 472 26.97 3.15 -15.76
N GLY A 473 27.33 3.37 -17.03
CA GLY A 473 28.58 2.88 -17.64
C GLY A 473 29.81 3.72 -17.30
N GLN A 474 29.67 5.03 -17.13
CA GLN A 474 30.80 5.94 -16.93
C GLN A 474 31.38 5.92 -15.51
N PHE A 475 30.55 5.62 -14.49
CA PHE A 475 31.03 5.57 -13.10
C PHE A 475 31.81 4.29 -12.76
N LYS A 476 31.54 3.17 -13.42
CA LYS A 476 32.40 1.96 -13.27
C LYS A 476 33.81 2.23 -13.77
N GLU A 477 33.96 2.89 -14.90
CA GLU A 477 35.27 3.24 -15.45
C GLU A 477 36.00 4.30 -14.59
N ASN A 478 35.31 5.37 -14.18
CA ASN A 478 35.90 6.42 -13.34
C ASN A 478 36.19 5.96 -11.90
N GLY A 479 35.37 5.05 -11.33
CA GLY A 479 35.61 4.47 -10.02
C GLY A 479 36.87 3.60 -9.97
N TYR A 480 37.13 2.82 -11.02
CA TYR A 480 38.37 2.04 -11.13
C TYR A 480 39.58 2.93 -11.40
N VAL A 481 39.41 4.00 -12.19
CA VAL A 481 40.48 4.98 -12.46
C VAL A 481 40.83 5.76 -11.18
N LYS A 482 39.85 6.19 -10.40
CA LYS A 482 40.08 6.91 -9.13
C LYS A 482 40.72 6.01 -8.06
N ALA A 483 40.24 4.78 -7.91
CA ALA A 483 40.84 3.80 -7.02
C ALA A 483 42.26 3.42 -7.44
N ALA A 484 42.54 3.32 -8.74
CA ALA A 484 43.90 3.07 -9.26
C ALA A 484 44.84 4.28 -9.07
N VAL A 485 44.35 5.50 -9.16
CA VAL A 485 45.12 6.72 -8.87
C VAL A 485 45.43 6.83 -7.37
N ASP A 486 44.46 6.64 -6.49
CA ASP A 486 44.64 6.66 -5.02
C ASP A 486 45.62 5.56 -4.53
N VAL A 487 45.61 4.38 -5.15
CA VAL A 487 46.57 3.29 -4.85
C VAL A 487 47.97 3.65 -5.35
N ASN A 488 48.11 4.29 -6.52
CA ASN A 488 49.41 4.76 -7.02
C ASN A 488 49.98 5.89 -6.21
N GLU A 489 49.17 6.89 -5.77
CA GLU A 489 49.63 7.96 -4.89
C GLU A 489 50.09 7.44 -3.53
N LYS A 490 49.36 6.48 -2.93
CA LYS A 490 49.78 5.83 -1.68
C LYS A 490 51.07 5.04 -1.82
N ASN A 491 51.28 4.35 -2.94
CA ASN A 491 52.50 3.63 -3.25
C ASN A 491 53.71 4.54 -3.50
N LEU A 492 53.48 5.70 -4.15
CA LEU A 492 54.51 6.74 -4.36
C LEU A 492 54.93 7.46 -3.04
N GLN A 493 54.00 7.65 -2.10
CA GLN A 493 54.30 8.19 -0.79
C GLN A 493 55.03 7.19 0.14
N SER A 494 54.83 5.88 -0.04
CA SER A 494 55.50 4.82 0.71
C SER A 494 56.89 4.46 0.18
N SER A 495 57.25 4.91 -1.04
CA SER A 495 58.59 4.69 -1.64
C SER A 495 59.58 5.84 -1.40
N ASN A 496 59.12 6.93 -0.76
CA ASN A 496 59.96 8.13 -0.45
C ASN A 496 60.20 8.29 1.06
N VAL A 497 60.06 7.26 1.86
CA VAL A 497 60.46 7.16 3.27
C VAL A 497 61.47 5.98 3.40
#